data_b29db0dd0b41bc51d9ac049011f8a051
#
_entry.id   b29db0dd0b41bc51d9ac049011f8a051
#
_cell.length_a   1.000
_cell.length_b   1.000
_cell.length_c   1.000
_cell.angle_alpha   90.00
_cell.angle_beta   90.00
_cell.angle_gamma   90.00
#
_symmetry.space_group_name_H-M   'P 1'
#
loop_
_entity.id
_entity.type
_entity.pdbx_description
1 polymer ?
#
loop_
_entity_poly.entity_id
_entity_poly.type
_entity_poly.pdbx_seq_one_letter_code
_entity_poly.pdbx_strand_id
1 'polypeptide(L)'
;QAQGYAESLRLLHLYKDFTTKPKEKNLSENFWKHFFPLAYEEAVLAYAKSRKVDPFFVNGIIRQESLFDSRALSPAGARGLMQIMPATGKKLYPKTKLKKPFDTDALFDPELNIRLGVKYVSQLNKRFGKNGMHILISYNAGPHVLKKWLKRFGHLSDQDVFIESIPYPETRRYVKHVLRNLGIYKALYSPS
;
A
#
# COMPACT_ATOMS: atom_id res chain seq x y z
N GLN A 1 -17.99 -9.94 -3.53
CA GLN A 1 -16.81 -10.72 -3.07
C GLN A 1 -15.79 -9.86 -2.29
N ALA A 2 -15.48 -8.64 -2.72
CA ALA A 2 -14.44 -7.83 -2.07
C ALA A 2 -14.80 -7.30 -0.67
N GLN A 3 -16.08 -7.04 -0.37
CA GLN A 3 -16.52 -6.62 0.98
C GLN A 3 -16.32 -7.73 2.03
N GLY A 4 -16.49 -9.00 1.66
CA GLY A 4 -16.23 -10.13 2.55
C GLY A 4 -14.78 -10.25 2.99
N TYR A 5 -13.81 -9.82 2.17
CA TYR A 5 -12.39 -9.84 2.54
C TYR A 5 -12.06 -8.84 3.65
N ALA A 6 -12.59 -7.62 3.59
CA ALA A 6 -12.35 -6.62 4.63
C ALA A 6 -12.87 -7.06 6.00
N GLU A 7 -14.06 -7.65 6.05
CA GLU A 7 -14.65 -8.18 7.29
C GLU A 7 -13.88 -9.39 7.81
N SER A 8 -13.56 -10.34 6.94
CA SER A 8 -12.75 -11.51 7.30
C SER A 8 -11.39 -11.11 7.86
N LEU A 9 -10.72 -10.14 7.24
CA LEU A 9 -9.42 -9.64 7.70
C LEU A 9 -9.53 -8.87 9.02
N ARG A 10 -10.61 -8.13 9.27
CA ARG A 10 -10.85 -7.48 10.56
C ARG A 10 -11.06 -8.50 11.67
N LEU A 11 -11.87 -9.54 11.43
CA LEU A 11 -12.07 -10.64 12.38
C LEU A 11 -10.78 -11.37 12.68
N LEU A 12 -9.97 -11.67 11.67
CA LEU A 12 -8.68 -12.33 11.82
C LEU A 12 -7.65 -11.45 12.57
N HIS A 13 -7.72 -10.11 12.44
CA HIS A 13 -6.88 -9.18 13.21
C HIS A 13 -7.25 -9.13 14.71
N LEU A 14 -8.49 -9.45 15.07
CA LEU A 14 -8.93 -9.59 16.47
C LEU A 14 -8.29 -10.81 17.14
N TYR A 15 -7.94 -11.85 16.38
CA TYR A 15 -7.17 -13.00 16.84
C TYR A 15 -5.66 -12.69 16.82
N LYS A 16 -5.22 -11.72 17.63
CA LYS A 16 -3.80 -11.32 17.76
C LYS A 16 -2.83 -12.46 17.99
N ASP A 17 -3.30 -13.56 18.59
CA ASP A 17 -2.46 -14.72 18.93
C ASP A 17 -1.96 -15.49 17.71
N PHE A 18 -2.59 -15.35 16.53
CA PHE A 18 -2.14 -16.04 15.32
C PHE A 18 -0.90 -15.40 14.68
N THR A 19 -0.64 -14.12 14.92
CA THR A 19 0.51 -13.41 14.32
C THR A 19 1.74 -13.38 15.21
N THR A 20 1.60 -13.69 16.50
CA THR A 20 2.68 -13.59 17.50
C THR A 20 3.39 -14.91 17.78
N LYS A 21 2.80 -16.06 17.40
CA LYS A 21 3.39 -17.39 17.59
C LYS A 21 3.38 -18.23 16.30
N PRO A 22 4.19 -17.89 15.29
CA PRO A 22 4.19 -18.64 14.01
C PRO A 22 4.71 -20.08 14.14
N LYS A 23 5.39 -20.42 15.22
CA LYS A 23 6.11 -21.71 15.36
C LYS A 23 5.24 -22.90 15.76
N GLU A 24 4.01 -22.68 16.22
CA GLU A 24 3.22 -23.79 16.79
C GLU A 24 2.12 -24.38 15.88
N LYS A 25 1.87 -23.77 14.71
CA LYS A 25 0.87 -24.32 13.77
C LYS A 25 1.41 -24.24 12.34
N ASN A 26 1.59 -25.40 11.72
CA ASN A 26 1.75 -25.56 10.27
C ASN A 26 0.46 -25.10 9.58
N LEU A 27 0.24 -23.77 9.53
CA LEU A 27 -0.91 -23.19 8.85
C LEU A 27 -0.72 -23.42 7.34
N SER A 28 -1.76 -23.97 6.70
CA SER A 28 -1.72 -24.27 5.27
C SER A 28 -1.49 -23.00 4.43
N GLU A 29 -0.92 -23.16 3.24
CA GLU A 29 -0.77 -22.06 2.28
C GLU A 29 -2.13 -21.38 1.98
N ASN A 30 -3.22 -22.17 1.91
CA ASN A 30 -4.56 -21.65 1.72
C ASN A 30 -5.00 -20.73 2.86
N PHE A 31 -4.62 -21.02 4.10
CA PHE A 31 -4.86 -20.14 5.23
C PHE A 31 -4.17 -18.77 5.04
N TRP A 32 -2.90 -18.79 4.65
CA TRP A 32 -2.14 -17.57 4.38
C TRP A 32 -2.71 -16.77 3.20
N LYS A 33 -3.21 -17.44 2.15
CA LYS A 33 -3.89 -16.79 1.02
C LYS A 33 -5.18 -16.07 1.44
N HIS A 34 -5.89 -16.54 2.47
CA HIS A 34 -7.00 -15.78 3.06
C HIS A 34 -6.56 -14.51 3.79
N PHE A 35 -5.41 -14.56 4.47
CA PHE A 35 -4.85 -13.37 5.13
C PHE A 35 -4.23 -12.36 4.17
N PHE A 36 -3.76 -12.83 3.02
CA PHE A 36 -3.11 -12.04 1.98
C PHE A 36 -3.81 -12.25 0.64
N PRO A 37 -5.10 -11.87 0.52
CA PRO A 37 -5.85 -12.10 -0.71
C PRO A 37 -5.34 -11.23 -1.86
N LEU A 38 -5.49 -11.73 -3.10
CA LEU A 38 -5.36 -10.92 -4.31
C LEU A 38 -6.72 -10.30 -4.66
N ALA A 39 -7.28 -9.49 -3.74
CA ALA A 39 -8.53 -8.78 -4.01
C ALA A 39 -8.32 -7.69 -5.08
N TYR A 40 -9.32 -7.48 -5.94
CA TYR A 40 -9.24 -6.53 -7.08
C TYR A 40 -8.11 -6.85 -8.06
N GLU A 41 -7.77 -8.12 -8.23
CA GLU A 41 -6.60 -8.61 -8.96
C GLU A 41 -6.53 -8.03 -10.38
N GLU A 42 -7.62 -8.06 -11.13
CA GLU A 42 -7.66 -7.55 -12.51
C GLU A 42 -7.25 -6.07 -12.58
N ALA A 43 -7.83 -5.22 -11.73
CA ALA A 43 -7.51 -3.80 -11.69
C ALA A 43 -6.05 -3.56 -11.26
N VAL A 44 -5.59 -4.27 -10.21
CA VAL A 44 -4.21 -4.17 -9.73
C VAL A 44 -3.23 -4.58 -10.84
N LEU A 45 -3.43 -5.73 -11.47
CA LEU A 45 -2.55 -6.21 -12.55
C LEU A 45 -2.53 -5.27 -13.75
N ALA A 46 -3.72 -4.83 -14.22
CA ALA A 46 -3.82 -3.94 -15.36
C ALA A 46 -3.09 -2.61 -15.15
N TYR A 47 -3.33 -1.95 -14.01
CA TYR A 47 -2.71 -0.65 -13.73
C TYR A 47 -1.24 -0.76 -13.33
N ALA A 48 -0.85 -1.79 -12.59
CA ALA A 48 0.54 -2.04 -12.22
C ALA A 48 1.39 -2.32 -13.46
N LYS A 49 0.95 -3.22 -14.36
CA LYS A 49 1.62 -3.52 -15.62
C LYS A 49 1.79 -2.28 -16.49
N SER A 50 0.72 -1.48 -16.69
CA SER A 50 0.73 -0.28 -17.52
C SER A 50 1.73 0.78 -17.04
N ARG A 51 2.16 0.73 -15.79
CA ARG A 51 3.04 1.72 -15.16
C ARG A 51 4.36 1.16 -14.66
N LYS A 52 4.64 -0.12 -14.93
CA LYS A 52 5.86 -0.83 -14.51
C LYS A 52 6.04 -0.75 -12.97
N VAL A 53 4.95 -0.98 -12.23
CA VAL A 53 4.92 -1.12 -10.77
C VAL A 53 4.73 -2.59 -10.44
N ASP A 54 5.37 -3.08 -9.39
CA ASP A 54 5.16 -4.44 -8.89
C ASP A 54 3.74 -4.58 -8.32
N PRO A 55 2.89 -5.51 -8.83
CA PRO A 55 1.52 -5.69 -8.34
C PRO A 55 1.49 -6.12 -6.86
N PHE A 56 2.45 -6.90 -6.40
CA PHE A 56 2.54 -7.29 -4.99
C PHE A 56 2.87 -6.11 -4.07
N PHE A 57 3.62 -5.14 -4.57
CA PHE A 57 3.85 -3.89 -3.87
C PHE A 57 2.56 -3.08 -3.72
N VAL A 58 1.72 -3.06 -4.77
CA VAL A 58 0.39 -2.41 -4.73
C VAL A 58 -0.52 -3.11 -3.71
N ASN A 59 -0.59 -4.45 -3.75
CA ASN A 59 -1.37 -5.22 -2.77
C ASN A 59 -0.89 -5.00 -1.34
N GLY A 60 0.42 -4.91 -1.13
CA GLY A 60 1.03 -4.59 0.17
C GLY A 60 0.58 -3.23 0.71
N ILE A 61 0.49 -2.22 -0.16
CA ILE A 61 -0.03 -0.88 0.18
C ILE A 61 -1.52 -0.96 0.50
N ILE A 62 -2.36 -1.53 -0.39
CA ILE A 62 -3.81 -1.63 -0.18
C ILE A 62 -4.11 -2.32 1.16
N ARG A 63 -3.41 -3.42 1.44
CA ARG A 63 -3.57 -4.14 2.70
C ARG A 63 -3.25 -3.28 3.91
N GLN A 64 -2.20 -2.48 3.85
CA GLN A 64 -1.79 -1.60 4.96
C GLN A 64 -2.73 -0.39 5.13
N GLU A 65 -3.23 0.16 4.02
CA GLU A 65 -4.05 1.38 4.02
C GLU A 65 -5.49 1.14 4.44
N SER A 66 -6.09 0.04 3.99
CA SER A 66 -7.54 -0.16 4.15
C SER A 66 -7.96 -1.57 4.53
N LEU A 67 -7.03 -2.55 4.58
CA LEU A 67 -7.41 -3.97 4.63
C LEU A 67 -8.43 -4.35 3.52
N PHE A 68 -8.26 -3.80 2.33
CA PHE A 68 -9.14 -3.98 1.16
C PHE A 68 -10.56 -3.42 1.33
N ASP A 69 -10.81 -2.53 2.30
CA ASP A 69 -12.07 -1.81 2.44
C ASP A 69 -12.10 -0.62 1.47
N SER A 70 -12.92 -0.74 0.41
CA SER A 70 -13.09 0.33 -0.57
C SER A 70 -13.79 1.57 -0.01
N ARG A 71 -14.49 1.44 1.13
CA ARG A 71 -15.17 2.55 1.81
C ARG A 71 -14.38 3.12 2.98
N ALA A 72 -13.13 2.69 3.17
CA ALA A 72 -12.29 3.19 4.23
C ALA A 72 -12.13 4.72 4.14
N LEU A 73 -12.38 5.39 5.27
CA LEU A 73 -12.21 6.83 5.44
C LEU A 73 -11.34 7.08 6.68
N SER A 74 -10.19 7.71 6.49
CA SER A 74 -9.32 8.06 7.61
C SER A 74 -9.80 9.34 8.31
N PRO A 75 -9.40 9.58 9.57
CA PRO A 75 -9.68 10.85 10.25
C PRO A 75 -9.15 12.08 9.51
N ALA A 76 -8.07 11.92 8.72
CA ALA A 76 -7.51 12.98 7.89
C ALA A 76 -8.24 13.17 6.54
N GLY A 77 -9.25 12.34 6.23
CA GLY A 77 -10.04 12.40 5.01
C GLY A 77 -9.44 11.64 3.81
N ALA A 78 -8.45 10.78 4.02
CA ALA A 78 -7.99 9.86 2.99
C ALA A 78 -9.06 8.79 2.71
N ARG A 79 -9.22 8.36 1.45
CA ARG A 79 -10.36 7.56 1.01
C ARG A 79 -9.97 6.34 0.19
N GLY A 80 -10.72 5.27 0.40
CA GLY A 80 -10.73 4.06 -0.40
C GLY A 80 -9.51 3.16 -0.20
N LEU A 81 -9.34 2.22 -1.10
CA LEU A 81 -8.38 1.11 -1.01
C LEU A 81 -6.94 1.53 -0.72
N MET A 82 -6.47 2.57 -1.41
CA MET A 82 -5.10 3.08 -1.29
C MET A 82 -5.02 4.39 -0.51
N GLN A 83 -6.08 4.74 0.25
CA GLN A 83 -6.17 5.91 1.12
C GLN A 83 -5.67 7.20 0.44
N ILE A 84 -6.30 7.53 -0.70
CA ILE A 84 -5.92 8.71 -1.48
C ILE A 84 -6.52 9.96 -0.84
N MET A 85 -5.66 10.93 -0.51
CA MET A 85 -6.10 12.25 -0.07
C MET A 85 -6.83 12.99 -1.21
N PRO A 86 -7.95 13.69 -0.95
CA PRO A 86 -8.70 14.43 -1.96
C PRO A 86 -7.86 15.36 -2.82
N ALA A 87 -6.94 16.10 -2.21
CA ALA A 87 -6.02 16.98 -2.94
C ALA A 87 -5.09 16.22 -3.90
N THR A 88 -4.62 15.03 -3.50
CA THR A 88 -3.82 14.15 -4.35
C THR A 88 -4.67 13.59 -5.48
N GLY A 89 -5.88 13.12 -5.18
CA GLY A 89 -6.84 12.64 -6.17
C GLY A 89 -7.13 13.69 -7.22
N LYS A 90 -7.50 14.89 -6.82
CA LYS A 90 -7.76 16.05 -7.71
C LYS A 90 -6.58 16.34 -8.63
N LYS A 91 -5.35 16.32 -8.10
CA LYS A 91 -4.11 16.55 -8.88
C LYS A 91 -3.83 15.44 -9.90
N LEU A 92 -4.16 14.19 -9.57
CA LEU A 92 -3.90 13.03 -10.43
C LEU A 92 -5.01 12.80 -11.47
N TYR A 93 -6.25 13.16 -11.15
CA TYR A 93 -7.45 12.86 -11.94
C TYR A 93 -7.41 13.41 -13.36
N PRO A 94 -7.06 14.66 -13.65
CA PRO A 94 -7.07 15.23 -15.02
C PRO A 94 -6.22 14.42 -16.01
N LYS A 95 -5.25 13.68 -15.50
CA LYS A 95 -4.37 12.82 -16.29
C LYS A 95 -4.94 11.42 -16.51
N THR A 96 -6.19 11.16 -16.13
CA THR A 96 -6.84 9.84 -16.31
C THR A 96 -7.64 9.72 -17.61
N LYS A 97 -7.83 10.80 -18.37
CA LYS A 97 -8.68 10.88 -19.56
C LYS A 97 -10.18 10.60 -19.29
N LEU A 98 -10.62 10.71 -18.03
CA LEU A 98 -12.04 10.62 -17.69
C LEU A 98 -12.73 11.94 -18.06
N LYS A 99 -13.92 11.85 -18.66
CA LYS A 99 -14.68 13.02 -19.16
C LYS A 99 -15.48 13.76 -18.06
N LYS A 100 -15.61 13.16 -16.85
CA LYS A 100 -16.39 13.72 -15.76
C LYS A 100 -15.52 14.61 -14.84
N PRO A 101 -16.07 15.67 -14.22
CA PRO A 101 -15.38 16.42 -13.17
C PRO A 101 -14.95 15.49 -12.03
N PHE A 102 -13.85 15.85 -11.34
CA PHE A 102 -13.42 15.11 -10.16
C PHE A 102 -14.38 15.34 -9.01
N ASP A 103 -14.94 14.25 -8.53
CA ASP A 103 -15.68 14.17 -7.29
C ASP A 103 -14.85 13.46 -6.23
N THR A 104 -14.84 13.99 -5.02
CA THR A 104 -14.09 13.41 -3.91
C THR A 104 -14.60 12.02 -3.52
N ASP A 105 -15.92 11.78 -3.62
CA ASP A 105 -16.54 10.50 -3.30
C ASP A 105 -16.23 9.43 -4.36
N ALA A 106 -15.84 9.85 -5.56
CA ALA A 106 -15.34 8.92 -6.56
C ALA A 106 -14.06 8.18 -6.12
N LEU A 107 -13.37 8.66 -5.07
CA LEU A 107 -12.25 7.94 -4.47
C LEU A 107 -12.67 6.66 -3.71
N PHE A 108 -13.95 6.45 -3.46
CA PHE A 108 -14.48 5.17 -2.95
C PHE A 108 -14.71 4.14 -4.06
N ASP A 109 -14.67 4.54 -5.34
CA ASP A 109 -14.67 3.60 -6.45
C ASP A 109 -13.34 2.83 -6.49
N PRO A 110 -13.37 1.49 -6.38
CA PRO A 110 -12.17 0.67 -6.27
C PRO A 110 -11.22 0.83 -7.46
N GLU A 111 -11.78 0.83 -8.67
CA GLU A 111 -10.99 0.88 -9.90
C GLU A 111 -10.28 2.23 -10.05
N LEU A 112 -11.03 3.32 -9.84
CA LEU A 112 -10.45 4.66 -9.87
C LEU A 112 -9.39 4.84 -8.79
N ASN A 113 -9.66 4.36 -7.58
CA ASN A 113 -8.73 4.48 -6.44
C ASN A 113 -7.40 3.76 -6.74
N ILE A 114 -7.45 2.50 -7.18
CA ILE A 114 -6.26 1.74 -7.59
C ILE A 114 -5.53 2.44 -8.73
N ARG A 115 -6.25 2.90 -9.76
CA ARG A 115 -5.68 3.63 -10.90
C ARG A 115 -4.91 4.87 -10.46
N LEU A 116 -5.46 5.67 -9.56
CA LEU A 116 -4.81 6.87 -9.02
C LEU A 116 -3.65 6.54 -8.10
N GLY A 117 -3.82 5.56 -7.21
CA GLY A 117 -2.78 5.13 -6.29
C GLY A 117 -1.56 4.56 -7.01
N VAL A 118 -1.76 3.65 -7.97
CA VAL A 118 -0.67 3.10 -8.80
C VAL A 118 0.02 4.19 -9.61
N LYS A 119 -0.75 5.18 -10.10
CA LYS A 119 -0.17 6.34 -10.78
C LYS A 119 0.71 7.16 -9.85
N TYR A 120 0.28 7.36 -8.61
CA TYR A 120 1.08 8.07 -7.61
C TYR A 120 2.36 7.30 -7.29
N VAL A 121 2.28 5.99 -7.03
CA VAL A 121 3.45 5.12 -6.84
C VAL A 121 4.41 5.22 -8.02
N SER A 122 3.91 5.17 -9.26
CA SER A 122 4.73 5.31 -10.46
C SER A 122 5.46 6.67 -10.57
N GLN A 123 4.81 7.76 -10.11
CA GLN A 123 5.47 9.07 -10.04
C GLN A 123 6.58 9.09 -8.98
N LEU A 124 6.36 8.44 -7.84
CA LEU A 124 7.36 8.29 -6.79
C LEU A 124 8.54 7.41 -7.26
N ASN A 125 8.26 6.31 -7.99
CA ASN A 125 9.29 5.47 -8.63
C ASN A 125 10.22 6.29 -9.53
N LYS A 126 9.65 7.16 -10.38
CA LYS A 126 10.43 8.02 -11.27
C LYS A 126 11.27 9.04 -10.49
N ARG A 127 10.77 9.50 -9.36
CA ARG A 127 11.44 10.52 -8.55
C ARG A 127 12.55 9.98 -7.66
N PHE A 128 12.39 8.73 -7.16
CA PHE A 128 13.25 8.15 -6.13
C PHE A 128 13.90 6.82 -6.54
N GLY A 129 13.97 6.53 -7.85
CA GLY A 129 14.80 5.44 -8.36
C GLY A 129 14.33 4.03 -8.02
N LYS A 130 13.03 3.81 -7.88
CA LYS A 130 12.44 2.50 -7.53
C LYS A 130 12.86 1.94 -6.17
N ASN A 131 13.42 2.76 -5.30
CA ASN A 131 13.69 2.35 -3.92
C ASN A 131 12.39 2.23 -3.15
N GLY A 132 11.98 1.00 -2.81
CA GLY A 132 10.71 0.71 -2.15
C GLY A 132 10.53 1.46 -0.82
N MET A 133 11.56 1.54 0.01
CA MET A 133 11.54 2.29 1.27
C MET A 133 11.27 3.79 1.03
N HIS A 134 12.00 4.41 0.09
CA HIS A 134 11.82 5.83 -0.23
C HIS A 134 10.41 6.13 -0.77
N ILE A 135 9.86 5.20 -1.58
CA ILE A 135 8.50 5.32 -2.10
C ILE A 135 7.49 5.28 -0.96
N LEU A 136 7.62 4.33 -0.04
CA LEU A 136 6.70 4.17 1.09
C LEU A 136 6.75 5.35 2.06
N ILE A 137 7.95 5.84 2.39
CA ILE A 137 8.10 7.07 3.18
C ILE A 137 7.42 8.25 2.48
N SER A 138 7.64 8.40 1.16
CA SER A 138 7.04 9.49 0.40
C SER A 138 5.53 9.35 0.27
N TYR A 139 5.03 8.13 0.19
CA TYR A 139 3.61 7.84 0.10
C TYR A 139 2.88 8.24 1.38
N ASN A 140 3.39 7.83 2.53
CA ASN A 140 2.78 8.07 3.84
C ASN A 140 3.06 9.49 4.39
N ALA A 141 4.34 9.91 4.44
CA ALA A 141 4.73 11.20 5.04
C ALA A 141 4.89 12.35 4.02
N GLY A 142 4.93 12.04 2.74
CA GLY A 142 5.13 13.01 1.67
C GLY A 142 6.58 13.14 1.18
N PRO A 143 6.74 13.45 -0.13
CA PRO A 143 8.06 13.50 -0.77
C PRO A 143 9.02 14.56 -0.22
N HIS A 144 8.49 15.64 0.36
CA HIS A 144 9.28 16.70 0.99
C HIS A 144 9.89 16.25 2.32
N VAL A 145 9.16 15.40 3.06
CA VAL A 145 9.64 14.83 4.32
C VAL A 145 10.78 13.86 4.05
N LEU A 146 10.62 12.96 3.06
CA LEU A 146 11.72 12.09 2.65
C LEU A 146 12.98 12.89 2.28
N LYS A 147 12.86 13.98 1.51
CA LYS A 147 14.02 14.82 1.16
C LYS A 147 14.76 15.35 2.39
N LYS A 148 14.02 15.77 3.43
CA LYS A 148 14.62 16.22 4.70
C LYS A 148 15.37 15.08 5.39
N TRP A 149 14.79 13.88 5.40
CA TRP A 149 15.40 12.73 6.05
C TRP A 149 16.60 12.19 5.27
N LEU A 150 16.57 12.23 3.95
CA LEU A 150 17.74 11.90 3.13
C LEU A 150 18.91 12.83 3.38
N LYS A 151 18.68 14.14 3.59
CA LYS A 151 19.76 15.07 3.99
C LYS A 151 20.34 14.73 5.36
N ARG A 152 19.51 14.24 6.29
CA ARG A 152 19.92 13.96 7.67
C ARG A 152 20.53 12.57 7.82
N PHE A 153 19.93 11.57 7.18
CA PHE A 153 20.23 10.15 7.38
C PHE A 153 20.75 9.45 6.11
N GLY A 154 20.87 10.14 4.97
CA GLY A 154 21.23 9.52 3.69
C GLY A 154 22.66 8.93 3.64
N HIS A 155 23.49 9.21 4.65
CA HIS A 155 24.79 8.57 4.83
C HIS A 155 24.69 7.15 5.40
N LEU A 156 23.53 6.77 5.94
CA LEU A 156 23.27 5.42 6.43
C LEU A 156 23.04 4.48 5.23
N SER A 157 24.02 3.64 4.95
CA SER A 157 23.96 2.68 3.84
C SER A 157 23.05 1.49 4.11
N ASP A 158 22.88 1.15 5.38
CA ASP A 158 22.00 0.07 5.82
C ASP A 158 20.54 0.53 5.83
N GLN A 159 19.69 -0.21 5.09
CA GLN A 159 18.28 0.12 4.95
C GLN A 159 17.50 -0.02 6.27
N ASP A 160 17.83 -1.02 7.08
CA ASP A 160 17.12 -1.26 8.34
C ASP A 160 17.48 -0.18 9.35
N VAL A 161 18.74 0.24 9.40
CA VAL A 161 19.19 1.36 10.23
C VAL A 161 18.52 2.66 9.80
N PHE A 162 18.37 2.89 8.49
CA PHE A 162 17.62 4.06 8.00
C PHE A 162 16.15 4.02 8.43
N ILE A 163 15.49 2.86 8.30
CA ILE A 163 14.08 2.69 8.69
C ILE A 163 13.91 2.98 10.20
N GLU A 164 14.81 2.45 11.05
CA GLU A 164 14.74 2.71 12.50
C GLU A 164 15.01 4.18 12.85
N SER A 165 15.75 4.89 12.02
CA SER A 165 16.04 6.33 12.18
C SER A 165 14.88 7.24 11.77
N ILE A 166 13.81 6.72 11.17
CA ILE A 166 12.63 7.50 10.77
C ILE A 166 11.98 8.13 12.00
N PRO A 167 11.92 9.50 12.10
CA PRO A 167 11.44 10.17 13.29
C PRO A 167 9.95 9.98 13.57
N TYR A 168 9.14 9.79 12.51
CA TYR A 168 7.69 9.60 12.63
C TYR A 168 7.36 8.12 12.93
N PRO A 169 6.90 7.78 14.14
CA PRO A 169 6.61 6.39 14.51
C PRO A 169 5.59 5.73 13.59
N GLU A 170 4.59 6.48 13.12
CA GLU A 170 3.57 6.00 12.19
C GLU A 170 4.22 5.60 10.86
N THR A 171 5.00 6.50 10.25
CA THR A 171 5.67 6.24 8.97
C THR A 171 6.67 5.08 9.08
N ARG A 172 7.41 5.00 10.19
CA ARG A 172 8.33 3.88 10.44
C ARG A 172 7.60 2.54 10.48
N ARG A 173 6.49 2.44 11.21
CA ARG A 173 5.64 1.23 11.24
C ARG A 173 5.04 0.93 9.87
N TYR A 174 4.56 1.95 9.17
CA TYR A 174 4.00 1.82 7.83
C TYR A 174 4.98 1.17 6.87
N VAL A 175 6.21 1.69 6.78
CA VAL A 175 7.26 1.14 5.91
C VAL A 175 7.53 -0.32 6.23
N LYS A 176 7.75 -0.66 7.50
CA LYS A 176 7.99 -2.04 7.95
C LYS A 176 6.85 -2.98 7.55
N HIS A 177 5.60 -2.54 7.79
CA HIS A 177 4.44 -3.37 7.52
C HIS A 177 4.25 -3.61 6.02
N VAL A 178 4.41 -2.59 5.17
CA VAL A 178 4.25 -2.76 3.72
C VAL A 178 5.38 -3.61 3.14
N LEU A 179 6.64 -3.43 3.56
CA LEU A 179 7.74 -4.28 3.12
C LEU A 179 7.56 -5.74 3.55
N ARG A 180 7.09 -5.98 4.78
CA ARG A 180 6.72 -7.33 5.24
C ARG A 180 5.59 -7.91 4.38
N ASN A 181 4.53 -7.15 4.13
CA ASN A 181 3.42 -7.58 3.29
C ASN A 181 3.90 -7.96 1.89
N LEU A 182 4.75 -7.13 1.28
CA LEU A 182 5.37 -7.42 -0.02
C LEU A 182 6.12 -8.75 -0.02
N GLY A 183 6.93 -9.01 1.01
CA GLY A 183 7.66 -10.28 1.16
C GLY A 183 6.72 -11.47 1.22
N ILE A 184 5.64 -11.37 2.00
CA ILE A 184 4.64 -12.44 2.13
C ILE A 184 3.89 -12.66 0.80
N TYR A 185 3.45 -11.61 0.12
CA TYR A 185 2.80 -11.74 -1.20
C TYR A 185 3.72 -12.43 -2.21
N LYS A 186 5.00 -12.07 -2.24
CA LYS A 186 5.96 -12.73 -3.13
C LYS A 186 6.15 -14.20 -2.77
N ALA A 187 6.26 -14.53 -1.50
CA ALA A 187 6.40 -15.93 -1.07
C ALA A 187 5.17 -16.79 -1.41
N LEU A 188 3.96 -16.21 -1.37
CA LEU A 188 2.72 -16.94 -1.61
C LEU A 188 2.35 -17.05 -3.11
N TYR A 189 2.76 -16.09 -3.93
CA TYR A 189 2.20 -15.95 -5.27
C TYR A 189 3.25 -15.81 -6.39
N SER A 190 4.54 -15.69 -6.08
CA SER A 190 5.54 -15.76 -7.14
C SER A 190 5.71 -17.21 -7.59
N PRO A 191 5.83 -17.45 -8.91
CA PRO A 191 6.19 -18.80 -9.40
C PRO A 191 7.53 -19.19 -8.79
N SER A 192 7.62 -20.48 -8.39
CA SER A 192 8.85 -21.13 -7.96
C SER A 192 9.88 -21.17 -9.09
#